data_e822251464c602286b1440b58c6c6822
#
_entry.id   e822251464c602286b1440b58c6c6822
#
_cell.length_a   1.000
_cell.length_b   1.000
_cell.length_c   1.000
_cell.angle_alpha   90.00
_cell.angle_beta   90.00
_cell.angle_gamma   90.00
#
_symmetry.space_group_name_H-M   'P 1'
#
loop_
_entity.id
_entity.type
_entity.pdbx_description
1 polymer ?
#
loop_
_entity_poly.entity_id
_entity_poly.type
_entity_poly.pdbx_seq_one_letter_code
_entity_poly.pdbx_strand_id
1 'polypeptide(L)'
;AAFRLANLARQANNSNLFTYSTKLMAATDDAFGYILGRAKMREKAMRRVLDMQGNGIELPVINKELMKAYEDDFYSQVFDANGNIIDEATQFARKEVTLTQELTGFAKGLNDVFTAAPLAKPFFLFARTGVNGLALTGKYTPGFNFLVKEFNDIAFANPNDLGSVSKYGIFTPEELANARALQLGRFSMGSAVVFMAAQAWMRGDLNGNGPV
;
A
#
# COMPACT_ATOMS: atom_id res chain seq x y z
N ALA A 1 -36.56 14.20 -18.85
CA ALA A 1 -36.02 13.16 -17.97
C ALA A 1 -34.54 13.42 -17.63
N ALA A 2 -33.64 13.66 -18.60
CA ALA A 2 -32.20 13.88 -18.39
C ALA A 2 -31.87 15.06 -17.45
N PHE A 3 -32.58 16.18 -17.57
CA PHE A 3 -32.39 17.36 -16.72
C PHE A 3 -32.78 17.12 -15.24
N ARG A 4 -33.81 16.32 -14.99
CA ARG A 4 -34.20 15.91 -13.62
C ARG A 4 -33.17 14.97 -13.01
N LEU A 5 -32.62 14.03 -13.77
CA LEU A 5 -31.55 13.13 -13.33
C LEU A 5 -30.24 13.90 -13.02
N ALA A 6 -29.91 14.90 -13.84
CA ALA A 6 -28.74 15.76 -13.59
C ALA A 6 -28.90 16.61 -12.31
N ASN A 7 -30.10 17.11 -12.02
CA ASN A 7 -30.37 17.84 -10.78
C ASN A 7 -30.37 16.95 -9.54
N LEU A 8 -30.95 15.74 -9.64
CA LEU A 8 -30.87 14.75 -8.56
C LEU A 8 -29.42 14.31 -8.28
N ALA A 9 -28.62 14.14 -9.33
CA ALA A 9 -27.19 13.83 -9.20
C ALA A 9 -26.41 14.97 -8.53
N ARG A 10 -26.72 16.24 -8.85
CA ARG A 10 -26.14 17.41 -8.17
C ARG A 10 -26.56 17.49 -6.70
N GLN A 11 -27.84 17.26 -6.39
CA GLN A 11 -28.33 17.25 -5.02
C GLN A 11 -27.71 16.11 -4.20
N ALA A 12 -27.59 14.92 -4.77
CA ALA A 12 -26.93 13.81 -4.13
C ALA A 12 -25.44 14.10 -3.88
N ASN A 13 -24.73 14.69 -4.85
CA ASN A 13 -23.32 15.05 -4.70
C ASN A 13 -23.08 16.15 -3.65
N ASN A 14 -24.07 17.00 -3.39
CA ASN A 14 -24.03 18.04 -2.36
C ASN A 14 -24.65 17.59 -1.02
N SER A 15 -25.13 16.35 -0.91
CA SER A 15 -25.69 15.86 0.35
C SER A 15 -24.56 15.65 1.37
N ASN A 16 -24.78 16.09 2.61
CA ASN A 16 -23.83 15.96 3.71
C ASN A 16 -23.43 14.49 3.97
N LEU A 17 -24.28 13.54 3.60
CA LEU A 17 -24.02 12.12 3.79
C LEU A 17 -22.88 11.60 2.88
N PHE A 18 -22.86 12.00 1.60
CA PHE A 18 -21.80 11.63 0.66
C PHE A 18 -20.49 12.36 0.96
N THR A 19 -20.57 13.65 1.33
CA THR A 19 -19.40 14.41 1.77
C THR A 19 -18.82 13.89 3.08
N TYR A 20 -19.64 13.39 4.00
CA TYR A 20 -19.17 12.81 5.26
C TYR A 20 -18.39 11.52 5.02
N SER A 21 -18.93 10.61 4.20
CA SER A 21 -18.26 9.36 3.83
C SER A 21 -16.90 9.62 3.17
N THR A 22 -16.85 10.56 2.21
CA THR A 22 -15.60 10.93 1.53
C THR A 22 -14.58 11.55 2.49
N LYS A 23 -15.02 12.42 3.40
CA LYS A 23 -14.16 13.01 4.43
C LYS A 23 -13.65 11.99 5.42
N LEU A 24 -14.48 11.01 5.81
CA LEU A 24 -14.06 9.93 6.70
C LEU A 24 -13.01 9.04 6.02
N MET A 25 -13.20 8.71 4.73
CA MET A 25 -12.21 7.95 3.97
C MET A 25 -10.88 8.72 3.86
N ALA A 26 -10.93 10.00 3.54
CA ALA A 26 -9.73 10.84 3.48
C ALA A 26 -9.02 10.92 4.84
N ALA A 27 -9.76 11.13 5.93
CA ALA A 27 -9.18 11.16 7.27
C ALA A 27 -8.56 9.81 7.67
N THR A 28 -9.16 8.70 7.26
CA THR A 28 -8.59 7.36 7.47
C THR A 28 -7.31 7.17 6.67
N ASP A 29 -7.30 7.60 5.40
CA ASP A 29 -6.12 7.56 4.53
C ASP A 29 -4.97 8.40 5.11
N ASP A 30 -5.27 9.60 5.60
CA ASP A 30 -4.30 10.49 6.25
C ASP A 30 -3.76 9.89 7.55
N ALA A 31 -4.62 9.24 8.36
CA ALA A 31 -4.20 8.58 9.59
C ALA A 31 -3.24 7.41 9.30
N PHE A 32 -3.54 6.56 8.31
CA PHE A 32 -2.62 5.51 7.87
C PHE A 32 -1.33 6.09 7.31
N GLY A 33 -1.42 7.16 6.54
CA GLY A 33 -0.27 7.88 6.03
C GLY A 33 0.66 8.36 7.15
N TYR A 34 0.09 8.98 8.17
CA TYR A 34 0.86 9.44 9.33
C TYR A 34 1.55 8.29 10.08
N ILE A 35 0.84 7.18 10.31
CA ILE A 35 1.38 5.99 10.98
C ILE A 35 2.55 5.41 10.17
N LEU A 36 2.38 5.26 8.85
CA LEU A 36 3.43 4.74 7.96
C LEU A 36 4.63 5.67 7.88
N GLY A 37 4.40 7.00 7.81
CA GLY A 37 5.46 7.99 7.83
C GLY A 37 6.28 7.94 9.12
N ARG A 38 5.62 7.83 10.28
CA ARG A 38 6.28 7.64 11.57
C ARG A 38 7.07 6.34 11.63
N ALA A 39 6.53 5.25 11.09
CA ALA A 39 7.24 3.97 11.00
C ALA A 39 8.49 4.09 10.11
N LYS A 40 8.42 4.84 9.00
CA LYS A 40 9.56 5.09 8.11
C LYS A 40 10.65 5.93 8.77
N MET A 41 10.27 6.98 9.50
CA MET A 41 11.24 7.77 10.30
C MET A 41 11.98 6.87 11.30
N ARG A 42 11.24 6.01 12.00
CA ARG A 42 11.82 5.08 12.97
C ARG A 42 12.72 4.03 12.32
N GLU A 43 12.37 3.53 11.14
CA GLU A 43 13.21 2.65 10.34
C GLU A 43 14.53 3.34 9.99
N LYS A 44 14.49 4.58 9.45
CA LYS A 44 15.69 5.37 9.12
C LYS A 44 16.54 5.64 10.33
N ALA A 45 15.93 5.99 11.47
CA ALA A 45 16.64 6.21 12.73
C ALA A 45 17.34 4.94 13.22
N MET A 46 16.66 3.79 13.17
CA MET A 46 17.24 2.51 13.57
C MET A 46 18.41 2.10 12.66
N ARG A 47 18.27 2.28 11.33
CA ARG A 47 19.37 2.02 10.38
C ARG A 47 20.59 2.87 10.72
N ARG A 48 20.42 4.18 10.97
CA ARG A 48 21.50 5.07 11.38
C ARG A 48 22.23 4.55 12.62
N VAL A 49 21.48 4.05 13.61
CA VAL A 49 22.05 3.45 14.82
C VAL A 49 22.87 2.20 14.50
N LEU A 50 22.33 1.30 13.68
CA LEU A 50 23.02 0.08 13.27
C LEU A 50 24.29 0.36 12.46
N ASP A 51 24.25 1.35 11.56
CA ASP A 51 25.41 1.78 10.78
C ASP A 51 26.51 2.37 11.67
N MET A 52 26.16 3.16 12.68
CA MET A 52 27.11 3.67 13.67
C MET A 52 27.76 2.53 14.45
N GLN A 53 26.98 1.54 14.90
CA GLN A 53 27.51 0.36 15.60
C GLN A 53 28.42 -0.47 14.68
N GLY A 54 28.02 -0.68 13.42
CA GLY A 54 28.82 -1.41 12.42
C GLY A 54 30.16 -0.74 12.12
N ASN A 55 30.24 0.59 12.26
CA ASN A 55 31.47 1.37 12.10
C ASN A 55 32.29 1.50 13.40
N GLY A 56 31.97 0.76 14.45
CA GLY A 56 32.69 0.74 15.71
C GLY A 56 32.52 2.01 16.57
N ILE A 57 31.48 2.80 16.31
CA ILE A 57 31.14 3.97 17.12
C ILE A 57 30.42 3.48 18.37
N GLU A 58 31.03 3.73 19.56
CA GLU A 58 30.36 3.50 20.83
C GLU A 58 29.16 4.44 20.93
N LEU A 59 27.95 3.88 20.94
CA LEU A 59 26.74 4.65 21.12
C LEU A 59 26.44 4.79 22.62
N PRO A 60 25.93 5.96 23.05
CA PRO A 60 25.30 6.05 24.35
C PRO A 60 24.14 5.06 24.43
N VAL A 61 23.79 4.62 25.64
CA VAL A 61 22.66 3.70 25.84
C VAL A 61 21.45 4.25 25.07
N ILE A 62 20.96 3.45 24.09
CA ILE A 62 19.83 3.82 23.25
C ILE A 62 18.61 3.84 24.14
N ASN A 63 18.23 5.03 24.57
CA ASN A 63 16.99 5.25 25.30
C ASN A 63 15.91 5.80 24.34
N LYS A 64 14.69 5.90 24.87
CA LYS A 64 13.53 6.39 24.11
C LYS A 64 13.70 7.83 23.63
N GLU A 65 14.41 8.67 24.37
CA GLU A 65 14.62 10.08 24.06
C GLU A 65 15.62 10.25 22.91
N LEU A 66 16.72 9.51 22.95
CA LEU A 66 17.73 9.51 21.90
C LEU A 66 17.13 8.98 20.58
N MET A 67 16.34 7.91 20.67
CA MET A 67 15.66 7.35 19.51
C MET A 67 14.67 8.34 18.90
N LYS A 68 13.95 9.08 19.75
CA LYS A 68 13.04 10.13 19.29
C LYS A 68 13.79 11.27 18.61
N ALA A 69 14.93 11.70 19.15
CA ALA A 69 15.76 12.74 18.52
C ALA A 69 16.23 12.29 17.12
N TYR A 70 16.67 11.05 16.98
CA TYR A 70 17.01 10.51 15.65
C TYR A 70 15.80 10.38 14.71
N GLU A 71 14.61 10.02 15.21
CA GLU A 71 13.40 10.04 14.41
C GLU A 71 13.10 11.46 13.90
N ASP A 72 13.20 12.48 14.77
CA ASP A 72 12.90 13.86 14.42
C ASP A 72 13.87 14.43 13.36
N ASP A 73 15.14 13.98 13.34
CA ASP A 73 16.11 14.31 12.27
C ASP A 73 15.64 13.89 10.87
N PHE A 74 14.82 12.85 10.77
CA PHE A 74 14.28 12.36 9.50
C PHE A 74 12.93 12.94 9.13
N TYR A 75 12.35 13.83 9.96
CA TYR A 75 11.02 14.39 9.71
C TYR A 75 10.92 15.06 8.33
N SER A 76 11.86 15.94 8.00
CA SER A 76 11.87 16.67 6.73
C SER A 76 12.13 15.81 5.48
N GLN A 77 12.58 14.56 5.66
CA GLN A 77 12.75 13.60 4.57
C GLN A 77 11.47 12.81 4.29
N VAL A 78 10.57 12.74 5.26
CA VAL A 78 9.33 11.95 5.15
C VAL A 78 8.11 12.84 5.03
N PHE A 79 8.11 14.00 5.71
CA PHE A 79 7.00 14.95 5.71
C PHE A 79 7.42 16.34 5.26
N ASP A 80 6.53 17.03 4.58
CA ASP A 80 6.68 18.46 4.30
C ASP A 80 6.30 19.33 5.52
N ALA A 81 6.42 20.67 5.37
CA ALA A 81 6.06 21.61 6.42
C ALA A 81 4.57 21.58 6.80
N ASN A 82 3.70 21.04 5.95
CA ASN A 82 2.27 20.90 6.19
C ASN A 82 1.90 19.52 6.77
N GLY A 83 2.88 18.63 6.95
CA GLY A 83 2.67 17.26 7.43
C GLY A 83 2.25 16.26 6.35
N ASN A 84 2.33 16.62 5.06
CA ASN A 84 2.07 15.69 3.98
C ASN A 84 3.30 14.81 3.75
N ILE A 85 3.05 13.55 3.38
CA ILE A 85 4.14 12.60 3.08
C ILE A 85 4.78 12.97 1.74
N ILE A 86 6.10 13.15 1.73
CA ILE A 86 6.91 13.40 0.54
C ILE A 86 7.77 12.20 0.14
N ASP A 87 8.03 11.28 1.06
CA ASP A 87 8.77 10.03 0.78
C ASP A 87 7.95 9.11 -0.12
N GLU A 88 8.45 8.83 -1.33
CA GLU A 88 7.70 8.08 -2.36
C GLU A 88 7.42 6.65 -1.95
N ALA A 89 8.35 5.97 -1.26
CA ALA A 89 8.14 4.62 -0.77
C ALA A 89 7.00 4.58 0.27
N THR A 90 6.94 5.58 1.14
CA THR A 90 5.86 5.71 2.13
C THR A 90 4.53 6.04 1.46
N GLN A 91 4.52 6.91 0.44
CA GLN A 91 3.32 7.19 -0.34
C GLN A 91 2.81 5.92 -1.06
N PHE A 92 3.72 5.14 -1.64
CA PHE A 92 3.36 3.89 -2.29
C PHE A 92 2.75 2.89 -1.30
N ALA A 93 3.41 2.69 -0.14
CA ALA A 93 2.92 1.82 0.92
C ALA A 93 1.54 2.29 1.45
N ARG A 94 1.31 3.61 1.61
CA ARG A 94 0.01 4.16 1.99
C ARG A 94 -1.07 3.76 0.99
N LYS A 95 -0.83 4.01 -0.29
CA LYS A 95 -1.77 3.68 -1.36
C LYS A 95 -2.08 2.17 -1.43
N GLU A 96 -1.10 1.33 -1.10
CA GLU A 96 -1.28 -0.12 -1.03
C GLU A 96 -2.19 -0.51 0.14
N VAL A 97 -1.91 -0.04 1.36
CA VAL A 97 -2.67 -0.37 2.57
C VAL A 97 -4.10 0.16 2.49
N THR A 98 -4.30 1.36 1.96
CA THR A 98 -5.64 1.96 1.80
C THR A 98 -6.36 1.51 0.53
N LEU A 99 -5.74 0.63 -0.27
CA LEU A 99 -6.28 0.15 -1.55
C LEU A 99 -6.62 1.29 -2.53
N THR A 100 -5.88 2.41 -2.45
CA THR A 100 -6.09 3.60 -3.27
C THR A 100 -5.09 3.73 -4.42
N GLN A 101 -4.36 2.67 -4.76
CA GLN A 101 -3.44 2.65 -5.89
C GLN A 101 -4.15 2.99 -7.20
N GLU A 102 -3.44 3.66 -8.10
CA GLU A 102 -3.97 3.98 -9.42
C GLU A 102 -4.14 2.70 -10.23
N LEU A 103 -5.31 2.58 -10.85
CA LEU A 103 -5.60 1.46 -11.74
C LEU A 103 -4.83 1.63 -13.05
N THR A 104 -4.25 0.54 -13.55
CA THR A 104 -3.51 0.51 -14.82
C THR A 104 -4.22 -0.37 -15.85
N GLY A 105 -3.92 -0.19 -17.13
CA GLY A 105 -4.45 -1.01 -18.21
C GLY A 105 -5.97 -0.91 -18.36
N PHE A 106 -6.65 -2.05 -18.51
CA PHE A 106 -8.11 -2.13 -18.68
C PHE A 106 -8.88 -1.49 -17.54
N ALA A 107 -8.41 -1.65 -16.30
CA ALA A 107 -9.02 -1.06 -15.13
C ALA A 107 -8.96 0.48 -15.16
N LYS A 108 -7.93 1.08 -15.76
CA LYS A 108 -7.87 2.53 -16.00
C LYS A 108 -8.94 2.98 -17.00
N GLY A 109 -9.13 2.25 -18.11
CA GLY A 109 -10.17 2.56 -19.09
C GLY A 109 -11.58 2.54 -18.48
N LEU A 110 -11.87 1.56 -17.63
CA LEU A 110 -13.12 1.53 -16.86
C LEU A 110 -13.23 2.74 -15.90
N ASN A 111 -12.13 3.14 -15.26
CA ASN A 111 -12.09 4.34 -14.42
C ASN A 111 -12.52 5.59 -15.17
N ASP A 112 -12.00 5.79 -16.36
CA ASP A 112 -12.28 6.98 -17.16
C ASP A 112 -13.76 7.03 -17.59
N VAL A 113 -14.35 5.88 -17.94
CA VAL A 113 -15.77 5.75 -18.24
C VAL A 113 -16.66 6.05 -17.02
N PHE A 114 -16.34 5.49 -15.85
CA PHE A 114 -17.12 5.72 -14.64
C PHE A 114 -16.91 7.11 -14.05
N THR A 115 -15.74 7.73 -14.26
CA THR A 115 -15.48 9.11 -13.82
C THR A 115 -16.32 10.11 -14.62
N ALA A 116 -16.65 9.80 -15.88
CA ALA A 116 -17.53 10.60 -16.72
C ALA A 116 -19.01 10.48 -16.29
N ALA A 117 -19.38 9.48 -15.49
CA ALA A 117 -20.74 9.25 -15.03
C ALA A 117 -20.89 9.52 -13.51
N PRO A 118 -21.36 10.69 -13.06
CA PRO A 118 -21.38 11.07 -11.63
C PRO A 118 -22.14 10.09 -10.73
N LEU A 119 -23.20 9.46 -11.25
CA LEU A 119 -24.00 8.46 -10.51
C LEU A 119 -23.29 7.12 -10.32
N ALA A 120 -22.26 6.84 -11.13
CA ALA A 120 -21.49 5.61 -11.05
C ALA A 120 -20.30 5.71 -10.08
N LYS A 121 -19.94 6.91 -9.62
CA LYS A 121 -18.80 7.13 -8.71
C LYS A 121 -18.79 6.25 -7.45
N PRO A 122 -19.90 6.05 -6.71
CA PRO A 122 -19.89 5.17 -5.54
C PRO A 122 -19.57 3.71 -5.90
N PHE A 123 -20.16 3.20 -6.99
CA PHE A 123 -19.90 1.83 -7.47
C PHE A 123 -18.46 1.69 -7.92
N PHE A 124 -17.89 2.73 -8.52
CA PHE A 124 -16.50 2.74 -8.96
C PHE A 124 -15.51 2.71 -7.80
N LEU A 125 -15.75 3.45 -6.72
CA LEU A 125 -14.92 3.38 -5.51
C LEU A 125 -14.83 1.93 -4.99
N PHE A 126 -15.96 1.22 -4.93
CA PHE A 126 -15.97 -0.20 -4.55
C PHE A 126 -15.26 -1.08 -5.57
N ALA A 127 -15.43 -0.85 -6.87
CA ALA A 127 -14.74 -1.59 -7.92
C ALA A 127 -13.22 -1.40 -7.85
N ARG A 128 -12.76 -0.15 -7.65
CA ARG A 128 -11.34 0.17 -7.47
C ARG A 128 -10.75 -0.52 -6.25
N THR A 129 -11.43 -0.43 -5.12
CA THR A 129 -11.01 -1.11 -3.88
C THR A 129 -10.98 -2.63 -4.07
N GLY A 130 -11.99 -3.20 -4.75
CA GLY A 130 -12.04 -4.62 -5.09
C GLY A 130 -10.88 -5.06 -5.98
N VAL A 131 -10.58 -4.32 -7.04
CA VAL A 131 -9.44 -4.62 -7.94
C VAL A 131 -8.11 -4.53 -7.20
N ASN A 132 -7.91 -3.48 -6.40
CA ASN A 132 -6.70 -3.33 -5.60
C ASN A 132 -6.59 -4.42 -4.53
N GLY A 133 -7.70 -4.82 -3.91
CA GLY A 133 -7.75 -5.94 -2.97
C GLY A 133 -7.39 -7.28 -3.62
N LEU A 134 -7.90 -7.54 -4.83
CA LEU A 134 -7.53 -8.73 -5.61
C LEU A 134 -6.04 -8.70 -6.00
N ALA A 135 -5.52 -7.55 -6.43
CA ALA A 135 -4.10 -7.39 -6.74
C ALA A 135 -3.23 -7.64 -5.49
N LEU A 136 -3.64 -7.10 -4.33
CA LEU A 136 -2.95 -7.35 -3.06
C LEU A 136 -2.99 -8.84 -2.71
N THR A 137 -4.15 -9.48 -2.80
CA THR A 137 -4.29 -10.93 -2.56
C THR A 137 -3.40 -11.73 -3.52
N GLY A 138 -3.34 -11.32 -4.79
CA GLY A 138 -2.47 -11.93 -5.80
C GLY A 138 -0.99 -11.92 -5.41
N LYS A 139 -0.50 -10.86 -4.74
CA LYS A 139 0.88 -10.76 -4.25
C LYS A 139 1.23 -11.83 -3.22
N TYR A 140 0.24 -12.28 -2.44
CA TYR A 140 0.41 -13.35 -1.44
C TYR A 140 0.11 -14.75 -1.98
N THR A 141 -0.59 -14.87 -3.12
CA THR A 141 -1.01 -16.18 -3.63
C THR A 141 0.10 -16.78 -4.49
N PRO A 142 0.67 -17.94 -4.11
CA PRO A 142 1.69 -18.61 -4.91
C PRO A 142 1.19 -18.91 -6.33
N GLY A 143 2.01 -18.55 -7.33
CA GLY A 143 1.66 -18.66 -8.75
C GLY A 143 0.92 -17.44 -9.31
N PHE A 144 -0.04 -16.86 -8.59
CA PHE A 144 -0.72 -15.63 -9.02
C PHE A 144 0.14 -14.37 -8.85
N ASN A 145 1.11 -14.37 -7.94
CA ASN A 145 2.06 -13.27 -7.78
C ASN A 145 2.83 -12.95 -9.08
N PHE A 146 3.09 -13.94 -9.93
CA PHE A 146 3.71 -13.73 -11.24
C PHE A 146 2.81 -13.00 -12.25
N LEU A 147 1.50 -12.91 -12.01
CA LEU A 147 0.58 -12.10 -12.80
C LEU A 147 0.55 -10.63 -12.34
N VAL A 148 1.10 -10.34 -11.17
CA VAL A 148 1.17 -8.98 -10.62
C VAL A 148 2.41 -8.29 -11.18
N LYS A 149 2.19 -7.21 -11.95
CA LYS A 149 3.28 -6.48 -12.61
C LYS A 149 4.35 -5.99 -11.64
N GLU A 150 3.95 -5.46 -10.47
CA GLU A 150 4.88 -5.00 -9.43
C GLU A 150 5.82 -6.11 -8.97
N PHE A 151 5.28 -7.32 -8.76
CA PHE A 151 6.09 -8.47 -8.36
C PHE A 151 7.19 -8.75 -9.40
N ASN A 152 6.82 -8.83 -10.67
CA ASN A 152 7.78 -9.10 -11.75
C ASN A 152 8.80 -7.96 -11.89
N ASP A 153 8.35 -6.72 -11.88
CA ASP A 153 9.23 -5.56 -12.00
C ASP A 153 10.30 -5.58 -10.89
N ILE A 154 9.92 -5.88 -9.64
CA ILE A 154 10.85 -5.92 -8.49
C ILE A 154 11.74 -7.18 -8.52
N ALA A 155 11.15 -8.35 -8.80
CA ALA A 155 11.88 -9.62 -8.78
C ALA A 155 13.00 -9.65 -9.80
N PHE A 156 12.74 -9.14 -11.01
CA PHE A 156 13.65 -9.18 -12.14
C PHE A 156 14.37 -7.85 -12.44
N ALA A 157 14.21 -6.82 -11.57
CA ALA A 157 14.91 -5.55 -11.74
C ALA A 157 16.43 -5.72 -11.76
N ASN A 158 17.10 -4.92 -12.57
CA ASN A 158 18.56 -4.85 -12.54
C ASN A 158 18.99 -3.90 -11.40
N PRO A 159 19.85 -4.33 -10.44
CA PRO A 159 20.35 -3.45 -9.40
C PRO A 159 21.15 -2.24 -9.90
N ASN A 160 21.69 -2.32 -11.13
CA ASN A 160 22.45 -1.23 -11.74
C ASN A 160 21.56 -0.29 -12.59
N ASP A 161 20.28 -0.65 -12.83
CA ASP A 161 19.29 0.15 -13.54
C ASP A 161 17.94 0.05 -12.85
N LEU A 162 17.65 1.00 -11.99
CA LEU A 162 16.46 1.05 -11.15
C LEU A 162 15.30 1.84 -11.77
N GLY A 163 15.45 2.32 -13.02
CA GLY A 163 14.42 3.13 -13.68
C GLY A 163 13.05 2.45 -13.74
N SER A 164 13.02 1.13 -13.94
CA SER A 164 11.76 0.36 -14.00
C SER A 164 11.04 0.24 -12.68
N VAL A 165 11.73 0.38 -11.54
CA VAL A 165 11.20 0.20 -10.19
C VAL A 165 11.10 1.50 -9.38
N SER A 166 11.60 2.62 -9.90
CA SER A 166 11.53 3.93 -9.24
C SER A 166 10.09 4.35 -8.91
N LYS A 167 9.12 3.99 -9.75
CA LYS A 167 7.68 4.22 -9.52
C LYS A 167 7.12 3.52 -8.26
N TYR A 168 7.86 2.57 -7.69
CA TYR A 168 7.54 1.91 -6.42
C TYR A 168 8.32 2.50 -5.24
N GLY A 169 9.03 3.62 -5.45
CA GLY A 169 9.86 4.27 -4.43
C GLY A 169 11.17 3.52 -4.17
N ILE A 170 11.70 2.82 -5.17
CA ILE A 170 12.96 2.06 -5.10
C ILE A 170 13.99 2.78 -5.95
N PHE A 171 14.97 3.42 -5.30
CA PHE A 171 16.00 4.24 -5.94
C PHE A 171 17.42 3.74 -5.67
N THR A 172 17.59 2.81 -4.73
CA THR A 172 18.89 2.26 -4.37
C THR A 172 18.90 0.73 -4.45
N PRO A 173 20.06 0.09 -4.70
CA PRO A 173 20.18 -1.36 -4.69
C PRO A 173 19.76 -1.99 -3.35
N GLU A 174 19.96 -1.28 -2.24
CA GLU A 174 19.54 -1.73 -0.92
C GLU A 174 18.02 -1.73 -0.78
N GLU A 175 17.34 -0.68 -1.25
CA GLU A 175 15.87 -0.63 -1.29
C GLU A 175 15.30 -1.73 -2.19
N LEU A 176 15.95 -2.04 -3.30
CA LEU A 176 15.58 -3.16 -4.15
C LEU A 176 15.72 -4.51 -3.41
N ALA A 177 16.82 -4.71 -2.66
CA ALA A 177 17.01 -5.92 -1.87
C ALA A 177 15.93 -6.07 -0.79
N ASN A 178 15.56 -4.98 -0.11
CA ASN A 178 14.49 -4.96 0.88
C ASN A 178 13.11 -5.24 0.24
N ALA A 179 12.83 -4.64 -0.92
CA ALA A 179 11.60 -4.89 -1.65
C ALA A 179 11.48 -6.36 -2.10
N ARG A 180 12.57 -6.97 -2.56
CA ARG A 180 12.63 -8.40 -2.87
C ARG A 180 12.40 -9.27 -1.64
N ALA A 181 13.03 -8.94 -0.52
CA ALA A 181 12.81 -9.64 0.74
C ALA A 181 11.34 -9.58 1.18
N LEU A 182 10.68 -8.42 1.00
CA LEU A 182 9.25 -8.27 1.25
C LEU A 182 8.40 -9.16 0.33
N GLN A 183 8.70 -9.20 -0.97
CA GLN A 183 7.99 -10.07 -1.92
C GLN A 183 8.17 -11.56 -1.56
N LEU A 184 9.37 -11.95 -1.17
CA LEU A 184 9.64 -13.32 -0.71
C LEU A 184 8.87 -13.64 0.59
N GLY A 185 8.79 -12.68 1.53
CA GLY A 185 8.00 -12.81 2.75
C GLY A 185 6.51 -13.00 2.45
N ARG A 186 5.95 -12.21 1.52
CA ARG A 186 4.56 -12.35 1.05
C ARG A 186 4.31 -13.73 0.44
N PHE A 187 5.19 -14.15 -0.45
CA PHE A 187 5.12 -15.48 -1.08
C PHE A 187 5.17 -16.60 -0.04
N SER A 188 6.11 -16.53 0.93
CA SER A 188 6.26 -17.53 1.97
C SER A 188 5.03 -17.61 2.88
N MET A 189 4.48 -16.46 3.28
CA MET A 189 3.26 -16.39 4.09
C MET A 189 2.06 -16.98 3.34
N GLY A 190 1.87 -16.59 2.09
CA GLY A 190 0.81 -17.12 1.25
C GLY A 190 0.94 -18.63 1.02
N SER A 191 2.16 -19.12 0.78
CA SER A 191 2.44 -20.56 0.66
C SER A 191 2.09 -21.32 1.94
N ALA A 192 2.41 -20.76 3.10
CA ALA A 192 2.04 -21.36 4.39
C ALA A 192 0.52 -21.46 4.56
N VAL A 193 -0.21 -20.40 4.20
CA VAL A 193 -1.69 -20.39 4.26
C VAL A 193 -2.29 -21.41 3.31
N VAL A 194 -1.80 -21.49 2.06
CA VAL A 194 -2.28 -22.49 1.08
C VAL A 194 -1.99 -23.91 1.56
N PHE A 195 -0.81 -24.15 2.14
CA PHE A 195 -0.46 -25.43 2.70
C PHE A 195 -1.37 -25.84 3.87
N MET A 196 -1.64 -24.91 4.80
CA MET A 196 -2.56 -25.16 5.91
C MET A 196 -4.00 -25.42 5.42
N ALA A 197 -4.46 -24.67 4.45
CA ALA A 197 -5.77 -24.88 3.84
C ALA A 197 -5.87 -26.24 3.13
N ALA A 198 -4.81 -26.64 2.39
CA ALA A 198 -4.75 -27.95 1.77
C ALA A 198 -4.77 -29.10 2.78
N GLN A 199 -4.04 -28.94 3.89
CA GLN A 199 -4.08 -29.95 4.98
C GLN A 199 -5.46 -30.04 5.64
N ALA A 200 -6.12 -28.90 5.90
CA ALA A 200 -7.46 -28.88 6.46
C ALA A 200 -8.48 -29.52 5.50
N TRP A 201 -8.34 -29.26 4.18
CA TRP A 201 -9.14 -29.91 3.18
C TRP A 201 -8.93 -31.44 3.14
N MET A 202 -7.67 -31.91 3.16
CA MET A 202 -7.36 -33.34 3.19
C MET A 202 -7.90 -34.06 4.44
N ARG A 203 -8.03 -33.34 5.58
CA ARG A 203 -8.65 -33.88 6.80
C ARG A 203 -10.16 -33.83 6.79
N GLY A 204 -10.78 -33.19 5.79
CA GLY A 204 -12.23 -33.00 5.72
C GLY A 204 -12.76 -31.81 6.56
N ASP A 205 -11.86 -31.02 7.17
CA ASP A 205 -12.23 -29.84 7.97
C ASP A 205 -12.73 -28.69 7.10
N LEU A 206 -12.34 -28.65 5.82
CA LEU A 206 -12.83 -27.74 4.79
C LEU A 206 -13.57 -28.52 3.73
N ASN A 207 -14.90 -28.56 3.85
CA ASN A 207 -15.80 -29.04 2.84
C ASN A 207 -16.53 -27.82 2.25
N GLY A 208 -16.57 -27.66 0.94
CA GLY A 208 -17.19 -26.51 0.26
C GLY A 208 -18.72 -26.37 0.44
N ASN A 209 -19.34 -27.10 1.36
CA ASN A 209 -20.80 -27.18 1.51
C ASN A 209 -21.39 -26.20 2.54
N GLY A 210 -20.58 -25.30 3.13
CA GLY A 210 -21.06 -24.41 4.20
C GLY A 210 -21.39 -25.13 5.50
N PRO A 211 -21.76 -24.38 6.56
CA PRO A 211 -22.20 -25.01 7.79
C PRO A 211 -23.50 -25.78 7.55
N VAL A 212 -23.50 -27.05 7.91
CA VAL A 212 -24.69 -27.91 7.94
C VAL A 212 -25.53 -27.57 9.17
#